data_fe9e2cc4df53b80e33fe7f3145eae276
#
_entry.id   fe9e2cc4df53b80e33fe7f3145eae276
#
_cell.length_a   1.000
_cell.length_b   1.000
_cell.length_c   1.000
_cell.angle_alpha   90.00
_cell.angle_beta   90.00
_cell.angle_gamma   90.00
#
_symmetry.space_group_name_H-M   'P 1'
#
loop_
_entity.id
_entity.type
_entity.pdbx_description
1 polymer ?
#
loop_
_entity_poly.entity_id
_entity_poly.type
_entity_poly.pdbx_seq_one_letter_code
_entity_poly.pdbx_strand_id
1 'polypeptide(L)'
;EFLNNVTGELSSGQKNRVSLAKALINDPTVLLLDEPTASLDPETGDFIRTFLENYKKEKKISVLLASHNMNEVKRLCNSVLMMKDGVIIDNGTPDQLIKKHGRENLEEVFLQLARSNNEF
;
A
#
# COMPACT_ATOMS: atom_id res chain seq x y z
N GLU A 1 -2.85 -26.92 10.55
CA GLU A 1 -1.98 -26.35 11.59
C GLU A 1 -2.14 -24.85 11.74
N PHE A 2 -2.09 -24.10 10.65
CA PHE A 2 -2.22 -22.65 10.65
C PHE A 2 -3.53 -22.20 11.30
N LEU A 3 -4.64 -22.85 10.96
CA LEU A 3 -5.97 -22.51 11.47
C LEU A 3 -6.18 -22.89 12.93
N ASN A 4 -5.34 -23.77 13.46
CA ASN A 4 -5.43 -24.23 14.84
C ASN A 4 -4.63 -23.37 15.81
N ASN A 5 -3.83 -22.43 15.31
CA ASN A 5 -3.05 -21.55 16.16
C ASN A 5 -3.91 -20.40 16.70
N VAL A 6 -3.65 -20.06 17.95
CA VAL A 6 -4.24 -18.85 18.54
C VAL A 6 -3.65 -17.63 17.85
N THR A 7 -4.49 -16.65 17.50
CA THR A 7 -4.05 -15.48 16.76
C THR A 7 -2.88 -14.74 17.42
N GLY A 8 -2.81 -14.72 18.75
CA GLY A 8 -1.70 -14.10 19.48
C GLY A 8 -0.35 -14.80 19.32
N GLU A 9 -0.35 -16.06 18.88
CA GLU A 9 0.87 -16.85 18.68
C GLU A 9 1.44 -16.72 17.26
N LEU A 10 0.69 -16.06 16.35
CA LEU A 10 1.10 -15.92 14.96
C LEU A 10 2.17 -14.84 14.80
N SER A 11 3.07 -15.03 13.84
CA SER A 11 4.01 -13.99 13.44
C SER A 11 3.27 -12.82 12.78
N SER A 12 3.93 -11.65 12.66
CA SER A 12 3.36 -10.49 11.97
C SER A 12 2.95 -10.82 10.53
N GLY A 13 3.78 -11.60 9.82
CA GLY A 13 3.46 -12.03 8.46
C GLY A 13 2.24 -12.93 8.39
N GLN A 14 2.11 -13.85 9.34
CA GLN A 14 0.95 -14.74 9.42
C GLN A 14 -0.32 -13.95 9.75
N LYS A 15 -0.24 -12.99 10.68
CA LYS A 15 -1.37 -12.12 11.02
C LYS A 15 -1.83 -11.31 9.80
N ASN A 16 -0.89 -10.79 9.02
CA ASN A 16 -1.22 -10.04 7.81
C ASN A 16 -1.92 -10.91 6.77
N ARG A 17 -1.47 -12.16 6.60
CA ARG A 17 -2.11 -13.10 5.68
C ARG A 17 -3.53 -13.45 6.13
N VAL A 18 -3.73 -13.67 7.43
CA VAL A 18 -5.06 -13.94 7.98
C VAL A 18 -5.98 -12.74 7.76
N SER A 19 -5.51 -11.54 8.05
CA SER A 19 -6.28 -10.31 7.84
C SER A 19 -6.67 -10.13 6.40
N LEU A 20 -5.75 -10.37 5.48
CA LEU A 20 -6.02 -10.28 4.04
C LEU A 20 -7.05 -11.33 3.61
N ALA A 21 -6.90 -12.57 4.06
CA ALA A 21 -7.85 -13.63 3.76
C ALA A 21 -9.25 -13.29 4.25
N LYS A 22 -9.38 -12.75 5.46
CA LYS A 22 -10.66 -12.31 6.01
C LYS A 22 -11.29 -11.20 5.18
N ALA A 23 -10.48 -10.26 4.70
CA ALA A 23 -10.95 -9.16 3.89
C ALA A 23 -11.50 -9.63 2.53
N LEU A 24 -10.94 -10.72 1.99
CA LEU A 24 -11.30 -11.22 0.66
C LEU A 24 -12.41 -12.28 0.68
N ILE A 25 -12.73 -12.85 1.82
CA ILE A 25 -13.62 -14.02 1.91
C ILE A 25 -15.04 -13.76 1.40
N ASN A 26 -15.52 -12.53 1.47
CA ASN A 26 -16.87 -12.15 1.06
C ASN A 26 -16.93 -11.45 -0.30
N ASP A 27 -15.92 -11.60 -1.14
CA ASP A 27 -15.84 -10.95 -2.46
C ASP A 27 -16.17 -9.46 -2.39
N PRO A 28 -15.35 -8.66 -1.71
CA PRO A 28 -15.65 -7.24 -1.52
C PRO A 28 -15.62 -6.45 -2.83
N THR A 29 -16.41 -5.39 -2.91
CA THR A 29 -16.35 -4.44 -4.02
C THR A 29 -15.35 -3.31 -3.74
N VAL A 30 -15.07 -3.07 -2.46
CA VAL A 30 -14.06 -2.11 -1.99
C VAL A 30 -13.16 -2.81 -1.00
N LEU A 31 -11.86 -2.69 -1.18
CA LEU A 31 -10.86 -3.28 -0.30
C LEU A 31 -10.05 -2.15 0.35
N LEU A 32 -10.03 -2.15 1.69
CA LEU A 32 -9.26 -1.19 2.47
C LEU A 32 -8.00 -1.87 3.00
N LEU A 33 -6.83 -1.37 2.64
CA LEU A 33 -5.54 -1.93 3.02
C LEU A 33 -4.69 -0.87 3.73
N ASP A 34 -4.26 -1.18 4.94
CA ASP A 34 -3.39 -0.31 5.73
C ASP A 34 -2.06 -1.02 5.95
N GLU A 35 -1.01 -0.51 5.29
CA GLU A 35 0.36 -1.05 5.36
C GLU A 35 0.39 -2.58 5.17
N PRO A 36 -0.19 -3.12 4.09
CA PRO A 36 -0.42 -4.57 3.99
C PRO A 36 0.84 -5.42 3.92
N THR A 37 1.99 -4.84 3.56
CA THR A 37 3.24 -5.59 3.46
C THR A 37 4.37 -5.06 4.36
N ALA A 38 4.04 -4.15 5.29
CA ALA A 38 5.06 -3.44 6.08
C ALA A 38 5.94 -4.35 6.96
N SER A 39 5.37 -5.44 7.46
CA SER A 39 6.07 -6.36 8.38
C SER A 39 6.63 -7.59 7.67
N LEU A 40 6.55 -7.64 6.36
CA LEU A 40 6.92 -8.82 5.59
C LEU A 40 8.35 -8.71 5.03
N ASP A 41 9.00 -9.86 4.87
CA ASP A 41 10.26 -9.93 4.14
C ASP A 41 10.03 -9.55 2.67
N PRO A 42 11.09 -9.15 1.94
CA PRO A 42 10.95 -8.70 0.55
C PRO A 42 10.26 -9.69 -0.38
N GLU A 43 10.56 -10.97 -0.26
CA GLU A 43 9.98 -12.00 -1.12
C GLU A 43 8.48 -12.18 -0.86
N THR A 44 8.10 -12.29 0.40
CA THR A 44 6.69 -12.41 0.79
C THR A 44 5.91 -11.15 0.44
N GLY A 45 6.50 -9.98 0.67
CA GLY A 45 5.90 -8.71 0.29
C GLY A 45 5.63 -8.62 -1.20
N ASP A 46 6.59 -9.03 -2.01
CA ASP A 46 6.43 -9.04 -3.47
C ASP A 46 5.33 -10.01 -3.92
N PHE A 47 5.28 -11.19 -3.32
CA PHE A 47 4.22 -12.16 -3.58
C PHE A 47 2.83 -11.57 -3.31
N ILE A 48 2.66 -10.91 -2.16
CA ILE A 48 1.39 -10.29 -1.78
C ILE A 48 1.02 -9.16 -2.74
N ARG A 49 1.98 -8.33 -3.14
CA ARG A 49 1.72 -7.23 -4.10
C ARG A 49 1.30 -7.79 -5.45
N THR A 50 1.96 -8.83 -5.93
CA THR A 50 1.61 -9.47 -7.20
C THR A 50 0.21 -10.07 -7.13
N PHE A 51 -0.12 -10.73 -6.03
CA PHE A 51 -1.46 -11.27 -5.79
C PHE A 51 -2.53 -10.16 -5.82
N LEU A 52 -2.30 -9.07 -5.12
CA LEU A 52 -3.26 -7.94 -5.06
C LEU A 52 -3.43 -7.26 -6.41
N GLU A 53 -2.34 -7.12 -7.17
CA GLU A 53 -2.37 -6.57 -8.52
C GLU A 53 -3.26 -7.38 -9.44
N ASN A 54 -3.10 -8.70 -9.42
CA ASN A 54 -3.91 -9.63 -10.22
C ASN A 54 -5.35 -9.69 -9.75
N TYR A 55 -5.57 -9.75 -8.43
CA TYR A 55 -6.90 -9.77 -7.83
C TYR A 55 -7.70 -8.53 -8.23
N LYS A 56 -7.08 -7.36 -8.14
CA LYS A 56 -7.70 -6.10 -8.52
C LYS A 56 -8.15 -6.09 -9.98
N LYS A 57 -7.35 -6.65 -10.88
CA LYS A 57 -7.69 -6.73 -12.30
C LYS A 57 -8.82 -7.71 -12.57
N GLU A 58 -8.77 -8.90 -11.98
CA GLU A 58 -9.76 -9.95 -12.21
C GLU A 58 -11.12 -9.59 -11.65
N LYS A 59 -11.16 -9.06 -10.44
CA LYS A 59 -12.43 -8.78 -9.74
C LYS A 59 -12.97 -7.39 -9.99
N LYS A 60 -12.20 -6.51 -10.62
CA LYS A 60 -12.60 -5.12 -10.91
C LYS A 60 -13.08 -4.38 -9.66
N ILE A 61 -12.35 -4.56 -8.55
CA ILE A 61 -12.65 -3.91 -7.28
C ILE A 61 -11.95 -2.56 -7.15
N SER A 62 -12.46 -1.73 -6.24
CA SER A 62 -11.77 -0.50 -5.84
C SER A 62 -10.92 -0.78 -4.61
N VAL A 63 -9.69 -0.27 -4.61
CA VAL A 63 -8.74 -0.45 -3.49
C VAL A 63 -8.37 0.91 -2.93
N LEU A 64 -8.55 1.08 -1.62
CA LEU A 64 -7.99 2.22 -0.88
C LEU A 64 -6.82 1.70 -0.07
N LEU A 65 -5.63 2.19 -0.40
CA LEU A 65 -4.38 1.73 0.18
C LEU A 65 -3.71 2.86 0.95
N ALA A 66 -3.36 2.61 2.21
CA ALA A 66 -2.44 3.45 2.96
C ALA A 66 -1.09 2.74 3.03
N SER A 67 -0.03 3.39 2.58
CA SER A 67 1.31 2.79 2.55
C SER A 67 2.40 3.85 2.54
N HIS A 68 3.54 3.54 3.17
CA HIS A 68 4.78 4.30 3.06
C HIS A 68 5.72 3.72 2.01
N ASN A 69 5.39 2.58 1.45
CA ASN A 69 6.21 1.94 0.42
C ASN A 69 5.77 2.44 -0.95
N MET A 70 6.57 3.30 -1.55
CA MET A 70 6.21 3.95 -2.82
C MET A 70 6.21 2.98 -4.00
N ASN A 71 6.96 1.90 -3.96
CA ASN A 71 6.89 0.85 -4.98
C ASN A 71 5.55 0.12 -4.93
N GLU A 72 5.04 -0.13 -3.74
CA GLU A 72 3.71 -0.71 -3.52
C GLU A 72 2.61 0.22 -4.05
N VAL A 73 2.71 1.50 -3.70
CA VAL A 73 1.77 2.53 -4.16
C VAL A 73 1.75 2.59 -5.70
N LYS A 74 2.92 2.61 -6.33
CA LYS A 74 3.02 2.67 -7.79
C LYS A 74 2.42 1.42 -8.46
N ARG A 75 2.64 0.25 -7.87
CA ARG A 75 2.12 -1.02 -8.42
C ARG A 75 0.61 -1.16 -8.28
N LEU A 76 0.06 -0.72 -7.15
CA LEU A 76 -1.34 -1.00 -6.79
C LEU A 76 -2.29 0.16 -7.01
N CYS A 77 -1.80 1.37 -7.15
CA CYS A 77 -2.63 2.57 -7.16
C CYS A 77 -2.59 3.31 -8.50
N ASN A 78 -3.75 3.75 -8.95
CA ASN A 78 -3.89 4.60 -10.12
C ASN A 78 -3.79 6.08 -9.76
N SER A 79 -4.24 6.43 -8.55
CA SER A 79 -4.25 7.80 -8.05
C SER A 79 -3.70 7.83 -6.64
N VAL A 80 -2.97 8.88 -6.31
CA VAL A 80 -2.27 9.02 -5.03
C VAL A 80 -2.67 10.35 -4.38
N LEU A 81 -2.97 10.28 -3.09
CA LEU A 81 -3.13 11.44 -2.24
C LEU A 81 -1.94 11.48 -1.28
N MET A 82 -1.13 12.53 -1.38
CA MET A 82 -0.01 12.73 -0.46
C MET A 82 -0.52 13.48 0.76
N MET A 83 -0.36 12.90 1.94
CA MET A 83 -0.83 13.50 3.18
C MET A 83 0.32 13.82 4.12
N LYS A 84 0.20 14.95 4.82
CA LYS A 84 1.12 15.35 5.86
C LYS A 84 0.35 16.10 6.95
N ASP A 85 0.56 15.70 8.20
CA ASP A 85 -0.07 16.33 9.37
C ASP A 85 -1.60 16.42 9.22
N GLY A 86 -2.22 15.36 8.68
CA GLY A 86 -3.67 15.28 8.51
C GLY A 86 -4.23 16.08 7.34
N VAL A 87 -3.36 16.63 6.49
CA VAL A 87 -3.76 17.47 5.35
C VAL A 87 -3.27 16.84 4.05
N ILE A 88 -4.10 16.91 3.01
CA ILE A 88 -3.70 16.50 1.66
C ILE A 88 -2.85 17.62 1.07
N ILE A 89 -1.59 17.34 0.81
CA ILE A 89 -0.63 18.35 0.31
C ILE A 89 -0.41 18.25 -1.20
N ASP A 90 -0.71 17.11 -1.81
CA ASP A 90 -0.66 16.93 -3.26
C ASP A 90 -1.48 15.71 -3.67
N ASN A 91 -1.86 15.65 -4.94
CA ASN A 91 -2.58 14.51 -5.50
C ASN A 91 -2.31 14.38 -7.00
N GLY A 92 -2.52 13.17 -7.51
CA GLY A 92 -2.37 12.87 -8.93
C GLY A 92 -2.01 11.41 -9.16
N THR A 93 -1.79 11.05 -10.41
CA THR A 93 -1.22 9.74 -10.73
C THR A 93 0.26 9.72 -10.33
N PRO A 94 0.85 8.54 -10.11
CA PRO A 94 2.29 8.46 -9.84
C PRO A 94 3.14 9.21 -10.88
N ASP A 95 2.83 9.04 -12.15
CA ASP A 95 3.59 9.70 -13.24
C ASP A 95 3.41 11.22 -13.24
N GLN A 96 2.20 11.69 -12.95
CA GLN A 96 1.92 13.14 -12.84
C GLN A 96 2.72 13.77 -11.70
N LEU A 97 2.77 13.09 -10.55
CA LEU A 97 3.51 13.58 -9.39
C LEU A 97 5.02 13.61 -9.65
N ILE A 98 5.55 12.56 -10.25
CA ILE A 98 6.97 12.48 -10.61
C ILE A 98 7.33 13.63 -11.55
N LYS A 99 6.53 13.85 -12.58
CA LYS A 99 6.76 14.92 -13.58
C LYS A 99 6.63 16.30 -12.96
N LYS A 100 5.59 16.52 -12.16
CA LYS A 100 5.31 17.79 -11.49
C LYS A 100 6.48 18.23 -10.61
N HIS A 101 7.07 17.32 -9.88
CA HIS A 101 8.15 17.61 -8.94
C HIS A 101 9.55 17.46 -9.57
N GLY A 102 9.64 17.04 -10.82
CA GLY A 102 10.91 16.89 -11.53
C GLY A 102 11.83 15.85 -10.89
N ARG A 103 11.26 14.75 -10.37
CA ARG A 103 12.02 13.69 -9.72
C ARG A 103 12.05 12.44 -10.60
N GLU A 104 12.89 11.48 -10.24
CA GLU A 104 13.06 10.24 -11.00
C GLU A 104 12.03 9.17 -10.63
N ASN A 105 11.54 9.19 -9.38
CA ASN A 105 10.60 8.20 -8.89
C ASN A 105 9.71 8.79 -7.79
N LEU A 106 8.67 8.05 -7.44
CA LEU A 106 7.68 8.50 -6.45
C LEU A 106 8.27 8.58 -5.04
N GLU A 107 9.26 7.75 -4.71
CA GLU A 107 9.93 7.82 -3.42
C GLU A 107 10.63 9.17 -3.22
N GLU A 108 11.29 9.68 -4.25
CA GLU A 108 11.94 11.00 -4.20
C GLU A 108 10.92 12.12 -4.03
N VAL A 109 9.76 12.01 -4.68
CA VAL A 109 8.65 12.97 -4.49
C VAL A 109 8.19 12.95 -3.04
N PHE A 110 7.96 11.77 -2.50
CA PHE A 110 7.54 11.60 -1.10
C PHE A 110 8.54 12.21 -0.13
N LEU A 111 9.82 11.93 -0.32
CA LEU A 111 10.89 12.46 0.56
C LEU A 111 10.97 13.99 0.46
N GLN A 112 10.82 14.55 -0.73
CA GLN A 112 10.82 16.00 -0.92
C GLN A 112 9.67 16.64 -0.15
N LEU A 113 8.46 16.11 -0.30
CA LEU A 113 7.29 16.65 0.37
C LEU A 113 7.36 16.48 1.89
N ALA A 114 7.89 15.34 2.34
CA ALA A 114 8.07 15.08 3.76
C ALA A 114 9.06 16.06 4.43
N ARG A 115 10.07 16.50 3.68
CA ARG A 115 11.13 17.41 4.17
C ARG A 115 10.84 18.88 3.97
N SER A 116 9.87 19.23 3.14
CA SER A 116 9.61 20.62 2.72
C SER A 116 9.29 21.59 3.86
N ASN A 117 8.85 21.09 5.03
CA ASN A 117 8.55 21.93 6.19
C ASN A 117 9.69 21.97 7.23
N ASN A 118 10.80 21.33 6.94
CA ASN A 118 11.96 21.32 7.86
C ASN A 118 12.98 22.42 7.55
N GLU A 119 12.68 23.26 6.58
CA GLU A 119 13.54 24.36 6.16
C GLU A 119 13.22 25.71 6.85
N PHE A 120 12.36 25.66 7.82
CA PHE A 120 12.01 26.86 8.61
C PHE A 120 12.60 26.81 9.99
#